data_b55ea012136cef9b61ff2472b2d59da0
#
_entry.id   b55ea012136cef9b61ff2472b2d59da0
#
_cell.length_a   1.000
_cell.length_b   1.000
_cell.length_c   1.000
_cell.angle_alpha   90.00
_cell.angle_beta   90.00
_cell.angle_gamma   90.00
#
_symmetry.space_group_name_H-M   'P 1'
#
loop_
_entity.id
_entity.type
_entity.pdbx_description
1 polymer ?
#
loop_
_entity_poly.entity_id
_entity_poly.type
_entity_poly.pdbx_seq_one_letter_code
_entity_poly.pdbx_strand_id
1 'polypeptide(L)'
;MKSNIIELKIIRVLKDYFNSTSLQLINESHNHNVPEGSESHFKLILVTDAFENMTLVKRHQEVYKALGEVMNEIHALSMHLYDLKEFKTNPEIIDSPDCVN
;
A
#
# COMPACT_ATOMS: atom_id res chain seq x y z
N MET A 1 6.42 -23.39 2.05
CA MET A 1 6.18 -22.48 0.92
C MET A 1 5.44 -21.27 1.41
N LYS A 2 5.95 -20.08 1.08
CA LYS A 2 5.30 -18.86 1.50
C LYS A 2 4.04 -18.64 0.70
N SER A 3 2.97 -18.30 1.41
CA SER A 3 1.74 -17.89 0.76
C SER A 3 1.79 -16.38 0.58
N ASN A 4 1.44 -15.92 -0.61
CA ASN A 4 1.32 -14.48 -0.87
C ASN A 4 -0.07 -14.17 -1.45
N ILE A 5 -1.04 -14.91 -1.00
CA ILE A 5 -2.41 -14.81 -1.49
C ILE A 5 -3.00 -13.44 -1.22
N ILE A 6 -2.79 -12.92 -0.01
CA ILE A 6 -3.34 -11.60 0.35
C ILE A 6 -2.62 -10.50 -0.40
N GLU A 7 -1.30 -10.61 -0.51
CA GLU A 7 -0.51 -9.65 -1.27
C GLU A 7 -1.02 -9.52 -2.70
N LEU A 8 -1.21 -10.65 -3.37
CA LEU A 8 -1.70 -10.65 -4.75
C LEU A 8 -3.11 -10.10 -4.85
N LYS A 9 -3.94 -10.39 -3.86
CA LYS A 9 -5.31 -9.89 -3.81
C LYS A 9 -5.33 -8.36 -3.73
N ILE A 10 -4.51 -7.80 -2.85
CA ILE A 10 -4.42 -6.35 -2.69
C ILE A 10 -3.96 -5.70 -3.99
N ILE A 11 -2.92 -6.25 -4.60
CA ILE A 11 -2.38 -5.70 -5.84
C ILE A 11 -3.43 -5.69 -6.93
N ARG A 12 -4.16 -6.80 -7.09
CA ARG A 12 -5.19 -6.91 -8.11
C ARG A 12 -6.30 -5.88 -7.91
N VAL A 13 -6.79 -5.79 -6.68
CA VAL A 13 -7.90 -4.88 -6.37
C VAL A 13 -7.48 -3.43 -6.63
N LEU A 14 -6.28 -3.05 -6.21
CA LEU A 14 -5.81 -1.69 -6.40
C LEU A 14 -5.54 -1.36 -7.86
N LYS A 15 -5.03 -2.32 -8.62
CA LYS A 15 -4.81 -2.11 -10.06
C LYS A 15 -6.13 -1.95 -10.81
N ASP A 16 -7.16 -2.66 -10.37
CA ASP A 16 -8.46 -2.55 -11.00
C ASP A 16 -9.15 -1.24 -10.64
N TYR A 17 -8.94 -0.75 -9.43
CA TYR A 17 -9.59 0.46 -8.95
C TYR A 17 -8.90 1.73 -9.42
N PHE A 18 -7.58 1.74 -9.39
CA PHE A 18 -6.78 2.90 -9.76
C PHE A 18 -6.00 2.66 -11.03
N ASN A 19 -6.01 3.66 -11.92
CA ASN A 19 -5.14 3.63 -13.08
C ASN A 19 -3.76 4.13 -12.60
N SER A 20 -2.96 3.23 -12.07
CA SER A 20 -1.75 3.63 -11.36
C SER A 20 -0.55 3.74 -12.30
N THR A 21 0.30 4.74 -12.04
CA THR A 21 1.58 4.88 -12.69
C THR A 21 2.59 3.94 -12.04
N SER A 22 2.49 3.78 -10.73
CA SER A 22 3.40 2.92 -9.98
C SER A 22 2.66 2.37 -8.77
N LEU A 23 2.84 1.10 -8.51
CA LEU A 23 2.26 0.45 -7.34
C LEU A 23 3.28 -0.52 -6.78
N GLN A 24 3.65 -0.32 -5.53
CA GLN A 24 4.52 -1.24 -4.83
C GLN A 24 3.87 -1.64 -3.52
N LEU A 25 3.88 -2.92 -3.24
CA LEU A 25 3.34 -3.45 -2.01
C LEU A 25 4.40 -4.33 -1.37
N ILE A 26 4.75 -4.01 -0.15
CA ILE A 26 5.80 -4.71 0.57
C ILE A 26 5.20 -5.36 1.82
N ASN A 27 5.41 -6.66 1.94
CA ASN A 27 4.97 -7.38 3.12
C ASN A 27 6.03 -7.18 4.21
N GLU A 28 5.68 -6.44 5.23
CA GLU A 28 6.58 -6.12 6.34
C GLU A 28 6.27 -6.91 7.60
N SER A 29 5.52 -7.99 7.46
CA SER A 29 5.12 -8.78 8.63
C SER A 29 6.32 -9.27 9.43
N HIS A 30 7.42 -9.55 8.76
CA HIS A 30 8.63 -10.03 9.43
C HIS A 30 9.24 -9.02 10.41
N ASN A 31 8.85 -7.76 10.28
CA ASN A 31 9.32 -6.71 11.20
C ASN A 31 8.50 -6.68 12.48
N HIS A 32 7.51 -7.52 12.58
CA HIS A 32 6.62 -7.60 13.72
C HIS A 32 6.68 -8.99 14.31
N ASN A 33 6.28 -9.10 15.56
CA ASN A 33 6.36 -10.37 16.25
C ASN A 33 5.20 -11.28 15.83
N VAL A 34 5.28 -11.80 14.64
CA VAL A 34 4.25 -12.67 14.05
C VAL A 34 4.91 -13.90 13.45
N PRO A 35 4.15 -14.96 13.22
CA PRO A 35 4.69 -16.19 12.64
C PRO A 35 5.30 -15.94 11.26
N GLU A 36 6.32 -16.71 10.94
CA GLU A 36 6.95 -16.65 9.64
C GLU A 36 5.93 -16.93 8.54
N GLY A 37 6.03 -16.17 7.44
CA GLY A 37 5.10 -16.32 6.32
C GLY A 37 3.79 -15.58 6.49
N SER A 38 3.65 -14.83 7.58
CA SER A 38 2.43 -14.05 7.82
C SER A 38 2.24 -12.96 6.78
N GLU A 39 0.99 -12.63 6.52
CA GLU A 39 0.60 -11.54 5.64
C GLU A 39 -0.27 -10.57 6.44
N SER A 40 0.29 -9.98 7.49
CA SER A 40 -0.47 -9.15 8.41
C SER A 40 -0.16 -7.67 8.33
N HIS A 41 1.06 -7.32 7.92
CA HIS A 41 1.52 -5.93 7.90
C HIS A 41 2.11 -5.61 6.53
N PHE A 42 1.55 -4.60 5.87
CA PHE A 42 1.98 -4.22 4.53
C PHE A 42 2.30 -2.74 4.45
N LYS A 43 3.18 -2.41 3.52
CA LYS A 43 3.48 -1.03 3.15
C LYS A 43 3.10 -0.86 1.68
N LEU A 44 2.26 0.14 1.41
CA LEU A 44 1.81 0.45 0.06
C LEU A 44 2.42 1.76 -0.39
N ILE A 45 2.99 1.76 -1.59
CA ILE A 45 3.41 2.99 -2.24
C ILE A 45 2.67 3.05 -3.56
N LEU A 46 1.75 3.99 -3.68
CA LEU A 46 0.87 4.09 -4.83
C LEU A 46 0.95 5.48 -5.44
N VAL A 47 1.27 5.52 -6.72
CA VAL A 47 1.33 6.76 -7.48
C VAL A 47 0.29 6.70 -8.57
N THR A 48 -0.66 7.62 -8.55
CA THR A 48 -1.73 7.64 -9.55
C THR A 48 -2.26 9.05 -9.72
N ASP A 49 -2.62 9.40 -10.96
CA ASP A 49 -3.23 10.68 -11.27
C ASP A 49 -4.60 10.83 -10.60
N ALA A 50 -5.20 9.73 -10.20
CA ALA A 50 -6.49 9.79 -9.50
C ALA A 50 -6.41 10.58 -8.20
N PHE A 51 -5.21 10.71 -7.64
CA PHE A 51 -5.02 11.45 -6.38
C PHE A 51 -4.84 12.94 -6.59
N GLU A 52 -4.77 13.40 -7.83
CA GLU A 52 -4.62 14.81 -8.12
C GLU A 52 -5.77 15.60 -7.51
N ASN A 53 -5.42 16.69 -6.83
CA ASN A 53 -6.41 17.54 -6.16
C ASN A 53 -7.15 16.87 -4.99
N MET A 54 -6.65 15.74 -4.52
CA MET A 54 -7.21 15.10 -3.32
C MET A 54 -6.33 15.38 -2.12
N THR A 55 -6.97 15.63 -0.98
CA THR A 55 -6.24 15.71 0.29
C THR A 55 -5.71 14.32 0.65
N LEU A 56 -4.76 14.29 1.55
CA LEU A 56 -4.20 13.02 2.00
C LEU A 56 -5.27 12.12 2.63
N VAL A 57 -6.14 12.73 3.44
CA VAL A 57 -7.23 11.98 4.06
C VAL A 57 -8.13 11.36 3.02
N LYS A 58 -8.45 12.13 1.97
CA LYS A 58 -9.32 11.61 0.91
C LYS A 58 -8.67 10.45 0.18
N ARG A 59 -7.36 10.52 -0.06
CA ARG A 59 -6.61 9.45 -0.72
C ARG A 59 -6.68 8.16 0.11
N HIS A 60 -6.49 8.28 1.42
CA HIS A 60 -6.59 7.12 2.31
C HIS A 60 -7.98 6.51 2.27
N GLN A 61 -9.00 7.35 2.29
CA GLN A 61 -10.38 6.88 2.22
C GLN A 61 -10.64 6.12 0.92
N GLU A 62 -10.10 6.61 -0.20
CA GLU A 62 -10.28 5.95 -1.48
C GLU A 62 -9.58 4.58 -1.51
N VAL A 63 -8.43 4.46 -0.90
CA VAL A 63 -7.74 3.17 -0.82
C VAL A 63 -8.54 2.18 0.03
N TYR A 64 -9.02 2.62 1.18
CA TYR A 64 -9.86 1.75 2.02
C TYR A 64 -11.13 1.33 1.29
N LYS A 65 -11.72 2.24 0.55
CA LYS A 65 -12.91 1.94 -0.22
C LYS A 65 -12.62 0.89 -1.30
N ALA A 66 -11.47 1.03 -1.96
CA ALA A 66 -11.07 0.09 -3.00
C ALA A 66 -10.83 -1.30 -2.42
N LEU A 67 -10.17 -1.38 -1.27
CA LEU A 67 -9.83 -2.65 -0.67
C LEU A 67 -11.03 -3.35 -0.03
N GLY A 68 -11.98 -2.58 0.49
CA GLY A 68 -13.17 -3.15 1.08
C GLY A 68 -12.85 -4.20 2.13
N GLU A 69 -13.42 -5.39 1.97
CA GLU A 69 -13.28 -6.45 2.97
C GLU A 69 -11.87 -7.02 3.09
N VAL A 70 -11.02 -6.77 2.09
CA VAL A 70 -9.63 -7.25 2.17
C VAL A 70 -8.94 -6.65 3.39
N MET A 71 -9.33 -5.43 3.80
CA MET A 71 -8.76 -4.82 4.98
C MET A 71 -8.98 -5.65 6.25
N ASN A 72 -10.00 -6.48 6.27
CA ASN A 72 -10.27 -7.34 7.42
C ASN A 72 -9.32 -8.52 7.49
N GLU A 73 -8.58 -8.77 6.43
CA GLU A 73 -7.68 -9.91 6.37
C GLU A 73 -6.26 -9.55 6.81
N ILE A 74 -6.00 -8.28 7.04
CA ILE A 74 -4.68 -7.83 7.47
C ILE A 74 -4.79 -7.01 8.75
N HIS A 75 -3.66 -6.85 9.43
CA HIS A 75 -3.63 -6.11 10.68
C HIS A 75 -3.38 -4.62 10.44
N ALA A 76 -2.46 -4.31 9.55
CA ALA A 76 -2.08 -2.92 9.31
C ALA A 76 -1.62 -2.71 7.89
N LEU A 77 -1.89 -1.52 7.38
CA LEU A 77 -1.43 -1.10 6.05
C LEU A 77 -0.93 0.33 6.17
N SER A 78 0.37 0.52 6.01
CA SER A 78 0.90 1.87 5.91
C SER A 78 0.85 2.29 4.45
N MET A 79 0.49 3.54 4.21
CA MET A 79 0.24 4.03 2.86
C MET A 79 1.06 5.27 2.57
N HIS A 80 1.69 5.26 1.39
CA HIS A 80 2.41 6.39 0.84
C HIS A 80 1.77 6.66 -0.51
N LEU A 81 0.96 7.70 -0.56
CA LEU A 81 0.06 7.96 -1.69
C LEU A 81 0.41 9.28 -2.35
N TYR A 82 0.70 9.23 -3.64
CA TYR A 82 1.16 10.40 -4.39
C TYR A 82 0.43 10.52 -5.71
N ASP A 83 0.24 11.75 -6.18
CA ASP A 83 -0.04 11.93 -7.59
C ASP A 83 1.31 11.94 -8.32
N LEU A 84 1.27 11.87 -9.63
CA LEU A 84 2.50 11.74 -10.41
C LEU A 84 3.41 12.96 -10.25
N LYS A 85 2.83 14.14 -10.18
CA LYS A 85 3.60 15.36 -10.06
C LYS A 85 4.36 15.42 -8.74
N GLU A 86 3.69 15.06 -7.65
CA GLU A 86 4.31 15.02 -6.33
C GLU A 86 5.47 14.04 -6.31
N PHE A 87 5.26 12.88 -6.90
CA PHE A 87 6.27 11.84 -6.89
C PHE A 87 7.50 12.23 -7.70
N LYS A 88 7.31 12.89 -8.83
CA LYS A 88 8.43 13.35 -9.66
C LYS A 88 9.23 14.45 -8.96
N THR A 89 8.55 15.32 -8.23
CA THR A 89 9.21 16.42 -7.55
C THR A 89 9.99 15.94 -6.34
N ASN A 90 9.48 14.94 -5.66
CA ASN A 90 10.10 14.43 -4.45
C ASN A 90 9.98 12.91 -4.41
N PRO A 91 10.72 12.23 -5.29
CA PRO A 91 10.61 10.78 -5.36
C PRO A 91 11.06 10.20 -4.02
N GLU A 92 10.13 9.55 -3.37
CA GLU A 92 10.44 8.91 -2.13
C GLU A 92 11.31 7.71 -2.37
N ILE A 93 12.41 7.65 -1.65
CA ILE A 93 13.24 6.48 -1.69
C ILE A 93 12.47 5.42 -0.94
N ILE A 94 12.19 4.38 -1.67
CA ILE A 94 11.39 3.32 -1.12
C ILE A 94 12.26 2.39 -0.32
N ASP A 95 12.92 2.93 0.62
CA ASP A 95 13.50 2.14 1.65
C ASP A 95 12.45 2.05 2.69
N SER A 96 12.05 0.87 2.97
CA SER A 96 11.21 0.67 4.09
C SER A 96 11.97 1.21 5.28
N PRO A 97 11.59 2.34 5.81
CA PRO A 97 12.26 2.79 7.00
C PRO A 97 12.01 1.72 8.00
N ASP A 98 13.04 1.31 8.64
CA ASP A 98 12.88 0.47 9.76
C ASP A 98 11.78 1.08 10.58
N CYS A 99 11.00 0.26 11.16
CA CYS A 99 9.93 0.72 12.00
C CYS A 99 10.50 1.39 13.20
N VAL A 100 11.32 2.28 12.97
CA VAL A 100 11.97 2.95 14.00
C VAL A 100 11.20 4.07 14.45
N ASN A 101 10.21 4.19 13.97
CA ASN A 101 9.52 5.37 14.32
C ASN A 101 8.36 5.12 15.14
#